data_80e32397124e07c599dc64c3de9fcd48
#
_entry.id   80e32397124e07c599dc64c3de9fcd48
#
_cell.length_a   1.000
_cell.length_b   1.000
_cell.length_c   1.000
_cell.angle_alpha   90.00
_cell.angle_beta   90.00
_cell.angle_gamma   90.00
#
_symmetry.space_group_name_H-M   'P 1'
#
loop_
_entity.id
_entity.type
_entity.pdbx_description
1 polymer ?
#
loop_
_entity_poly.entity_id
_entity_poly.type
_entity_poly.pdbx_seq_one_letter_code
_entity_poly.pdbx_strand_id
1 'polypeptide(L)'
;MNYLSDLHTHTIVSGHAYTTLMENIDFCSKKGIKILGTSDHGPAMPGSPHYWYFGNLKVVPRIINDVIILKGCEANILDVDGNIDIPNNAMKNLDYMIASFHEPVFEPKSLEENTNAILNAIYKYDKLEILGHLGNPNYELDYDIIVKKAKENNIMIEINNSSLSGGSRIGSNVNCEKVALLCKKHGTKVILTSDAHINLKICDFSKSIELLNKIEMPKELIMNEPDKLIAHLKSKGRLQDL
;
A
#
# COMPACT_ATOMS: atom_id res chain seq x y z
N MET A 1 -12.00 13.18 11.55
CA MET A 1 -10.88 13.20 10.58
C MET A 1 -11.42 12.77 9.25
N ASN A 2 -11.10 13.50 8.19
CA ASN A 2 -11.54 13.16 6.83
C ASN A 2 -10.43 12.36 6.14
N TYR A 3 -10.38 11.05 6.41
CA TYR A 3 -9.52 10.13 5.69
C TYR A 3 -10.17 9.82 4.34
N LEU A 4 -9.88 10.67 3.34
CA LEU A 4 -10.49 10.64 2.00
C LEU A 4 -9.52 10.14 0.92
N SER A 5 -8.50 9.40 1.32
CA SER A 5 -7.50 8.83 0.41
C SER A 5 -7.30 7.35 0.72
N ASP A 6 -7.36 6.50 -0.29
CA ASP A 6 -7.08 5.07 -0.19
C ASP A 6 -6.12 4.67 -1.30
N LEU A 7 -4.94 4.18 -0.93
CA LEU A 7 -3.87 3.84 -1.87
C LEU A 7 -3.70 2.33 -2.09
N HIS A 8 -4.53 1.48 -1.44
CA HIS A 8 -4.46 0.05 -1.64
C HIS A 8 -5.84 -0.47 -2.03
N THR A 9 -6.09 -0.47 -3.33
CA THR A 9 -7.33 -0.95 -3.93
C THR A 9 -7.06 -1.73 -5.21
N HIS A 10 -7.87 -2.75 -5.43
CA HIS A 10 -7.76 -3.65 -6.57
C HIS A 10 -8.91 -3.50 -7.54
N THR A 11 -8.67 -3.91 -8.78
CA THR A 11 -9.68 -4.01 -9.82
C THR A 11 -9.79 -5.45 -10.31
N ILE A 12 -10.76 -5.71 -11.17
CA ILE A 12 -10.95 -7.01 -11.84
C ILE A 12 -9.66 -7.54 -12.48
N VAL A 13 -8.69 -6.67 -12.73
CA VAL A 13 -7.40 -7.02 -13.35
C VAL A 13 -6.51 -7.83 -12.41
N SER A 14 -6.69 -7.74 -11.10
CA SER A 14 -6.01 -8.58 -10.10
C SER A 14 -6.50 -10.04 -10.07
N GLY A 15 -7.50 -10.39 -10.89
CA GLY A 15 -7.99 -11.76 -11.05
C GLY A 15 -8.96 -12.25 -9.97
N HIS A 16 -8.90 -11.71 -8.75
CA HIS A 16 -9.79 -12.05 -7.64
C HIS A 16 -10.46 -10.83 -6.99
N ALA A 17 -10.46 -9.70 -7.69
CA ALA A 17 -11.28 -8.54 -7.36
C ALA A 17 -12.46 -8.42 -8.35
N TYR A 18 -13.49 -7.62 -8.00
CA TYR A 18 -14.79 -7.73 -8.66
C TYR A 18 -15.29 -6.43 -9.29
N THR A 19 -14.52 -5.34 -9.25
CA THR A 19 -14.91 -4.05 -9.84
C THR A 19 -13.84 -3.52 -10.77
N THR A 20 -14.29 -2.82 -11.81
CA THR A 20 -13.43 -2.12 -12.75
C THR A 20 -12.90 -0.82 -12.12
N LEU A 21 -11.82 -0.25 -12.72
CA LEU A 21 -11.30 1.06 -12.30
C LEU A 21 -12.39 2.14 -12.35
N MET A 22 -13.23 2.14 -13.39
CA MET A 22 -14.29 3.15 -13.53
C MET A 22 -15.38 3.01 -12.47
N GLU A 23 -15.77 1.79 -12.10
CA GLU A 23 -16.72 1.55 -11.00
C GLU A 23 -16.14 1.99 -9.65
N ASN A 24 -14.83 1.77 -9.42
CA ASN A 24 -14.14 2.27 -8.23
C ASN A 24 -14.16 3.80 -8.17
N ILE A 25 -13.86 4.47 -9.29
CA ILE A 25 -13.88 5.94 -9.41
C ILE A 25 -15.28 6.49 -9.16
N ASP A 26 -16.30 5.92 -9.79
CA ASP A 26 -17.70 6.34 -9.62
C ASP A 26 -18.17 6.17 -8.16
N PHE A 27 -17.76 5.10 -7.51
CA PHE A 27 -18.02 4.90 -6.09
C PHE A 27 -17.35 5.98 -5.24
N CYS A 28 -16.06 6.25 -5.49
CA CYS A 28 -15.30 7.28 -4.78
C CYS A 28 -15.94 8.66 -4.93
N SER A 29 -16.29 9.05 -6.14
CA SER A 29 -16.95 10.32 -6.43
C SER A 29 -18.27 10.46 -5.66
N LYS A 30 -19.14 9.44 -5.70
CA LYS A 30 -20.42 9.43 -4.97
C LYS A 30 -20.26 9.47 -3.44
N LYS A 31 -19.14 8.97 -2.91
CA LYS A 31 -18.82 8.97 -1.47
C LYS A 31 -18.01 10.19 -1.03
N GLY A 32 -17.61 11.07 -1.95
CA GLY A 32 -16.79 12.24 -1.65
C GLY A 32 -15.34 11.91 -1.33
N ILE A 33 -14.87 10.71 -1.67
CA ILE A 33 -13.47 10.29 -1.58
C ILE A 33 -12.67 11.10 -2.60
N LYS A 34 -11.52 11.63 -2.21
CA LYS A 34 -10.75 12.59 -3.00
C LYS A 34 -9.59 11.99 -3.76
N ILE A 35 -8.98 10.93 -3.20
CA ILE A 35 -7.83 10.27 -3.82
C ILE A 35 -8.07 8.76 -3.83
N LEU A 36 -8.01 8.19 -5.03
CA LEU A 36 -8.02 6.74 -5.25
C LEU A 36 -6.67 6.32 -5.84
N GLY A 37 -5.95 5.46 -5.14
CA GLY A 37 -4.82 4.74 -5.68
C GLY A 37 -5.28 3.40 -6.27
N THR A 38 -5.03 3.16 -7.56
CA THR A 38 -5.20 1.83 -8.16
C THR A 38 -3.89 1.08 -8.03
N SER A 39 -3.88 -0.03 -7.30
CA SER A 39 -2.67 -0.79 -6.95
C SER A 39 -2.86 -2.29 -7.16
N ASP A 40 -3.33 -2.67 -8.34
CA ASP A 40 -3.47 -4.08 -8.69
C ASP A 40 -2.17 -4.85 -8.44
N HIS A 41 -2.28 -6.15 -8.16
CA HIS A 41 -1.13 -7.02 -7.90
C HIS A 41 -0.16 -7.05 -9.07
N GLY A 42 1.13 -7.03 -8.75
CA GLY A 42 2.21 -7.20 -9.71
C GLY A 42 2.16 -8.55 -10.44
N PRO A 43 2.84 -8.66 -11.61
CA PRO A 43 2.68 -9.77 -12.56
C PRO A 43 3.01 -11.17 -12.05
N ALA A 44 3.78 -11.29 -10.96
CA ALA A 44 4.13 -12.59 -10.39
C ALA A 44 2.97 -13.22 -9.60
N MET A 45 1.98 -12.44 -9.18
CA MET A 45 0.82 -12.97 -8.48
C MET A 45 -0.08 -13.75 -9.43
N PRO A 46 -0.53 -14.99 -9.09
CA PRO A 46 -1.42 -15.76 -9.95
C PRO A 46 -2.69 -15.01 -10.33
N GLY A 47 -3.02 -14.97 -11.62
CA GLY A 47 -4.20 -14.25 -12.13
C GLY A 47 -4.00 -12.76 -12.39
N SER A 48 -2.84 -12.20 -12.03
CA SER A 48 -2.52 -10.77 -12.21
C SER A 48 -2.17 -10.42 -13.66
N PRO A 49 -2.23 -9.11 -14.01
CA PRO A 49 -2.02 -8.68 -15.38
C PRO A 49 -0.54 -8.75 -15.78
N HIS A 50 -0.31 -8.81 -17.08
CA HIS A 50 1.02 -8.58 -17.64
C HIS A 50 1.51 -7.16 -17.29
N TYR A 51 2.83 -6.95 -17.11
CA TYR A 51 3.41 -5.65 -16.74
C TYR A 51 3.06 -4.48 -17.68
N TRP A 52 2.60 -4.77 -18.90
CA TRP A 52 2.11 -3.74 -19.83
C TRP A 52 0.91 -2.97 -19.29
N TYR A 53 0.08 -3.61 -18.46
CA TYR A 53 -1.03 -2.93 -17.78
C TYR A 53 -0.51 -1.74 -16.98
N PHE A 54 0.48 -1.95 -16.14
CA PHE A 54 1.10 -0.89 -15.32
C PHE A 54 1.80 0.16 -16.17
N GLY A 55 2.53 -0.26 -17.23
CA GLY A 55 3.15 0.66 -18.18
C GLY A 55 2.14 1.52 -18.94
N ASN A 56 0.90 1.05 -19.12
CA ASN A 56 -0.17 1.76 -19.82
C ASN A 56 -1.07 2.61 -18.91
N LEU A 57 -0.92 2.55 -17.59
CA LEU A 57 -1.67 3.45 -16.68
C LEU A 57 -1.46 4.94 -17.00
N LYS A 58 -0.42 5.28 -17.75
CA LYS A 58 -0.19 6.64 -18.28
C LYS A 58 -1.35 7.22 -19.10
N VAL A 59 -2.22 6.38 -19.70
CA VAL A 59 -3.40 6.84 -20.45
C VAL A 59 -4.57 7.22 -19.56
N VAL A 60 -4.55 6.83 -18.27
CA VAL A 60 -5.59 7.19 -17.31
C VAL A 60 -5.42 8.65 -16.93
N PRO A 61 -6.45 9.51 -17.11
CA PRO A 61 -6.39 10.90 -16.67
C PRO A 61 -6.12 11.01 -15.17
N ARG A 62 -5.44 12.10 -14.77
CA ARG A 62 -5.12 12.35 -13.36
C ARG A 62 -6.36 12.60 -12.50
N ILE A 63 -7.38 13.22 -13.05
CA ILE A 63 -8.63 13.54 -12.36
C ILE A 63 -9.80 13.03 -13.20
N ILE A 64 -10.67 12.25 -12.58
CA ILE A 64 -11.93 11.77 -13.18
C ILE A 64 -13.03 11.93 -12.11
N ASN A 65 -14.14 12.60 -12.47
CA ASN A 65 -15.29 12.81 -11.58
C ASN A 65 -14.91 13.41 -10.20
N ASP A 66 -14.00 14.42 -10.20
CA ASP A 66 -13.47 15.08 -9.00
C ASP A 66 -12.66 14.15 -8.05
N VAL A 67 -12.24 12.99 -8.52
CA VAL A 67 -11.34 12.06 -7.82
C VAL A 67 -9.96 12.12 -8.47
N ILE A 68 -8.92 12.35 -7.67
CA ILE A 68 -7.52 12.25 -8.08
C ILE A 68 -7.14 10.77 -8.15
N ILE A 69 -6.64 10.33 -9.30
CA ILE A 69 -6.21 8.94 -9.52
C ILE A 69 -4.70 8.85 -9.39
N LEU A 70 -4.24 8.08 -8.41
CA LEU A 70 -2.84 7.74 -8.25
C LEU A 70 -2.57 6.37 -8.88
N LYS A 71 -1.58 6.33 -9.77
CA LYS A 71 -1.21 5.15 -10.57
C LYS A 71 -0.20 4.34 -9.77
N GLY A 72 -0.62 3.24 -9.22
CA GLY A 72 0.19 2.40 -8.35
C GLY A 72 0.28 0.94 -8.81
N CYS A 73 1.01 0.18 -8.02
CA CYS A 73 1.10 -1.27 -8.09
C CYS A 73 1.37 -1.82 -6.70
N GLU A 74 0.69 -2.88 -6.32
CA GLU A 74 1.12 -3.74 -5.22
C GLU A 74 2.13 -4.75 -5.78
N ALA A 75 3.42 -4.34 -5.73
CA ALA A 75 4.53 -5.11 -6.26
C ALA A 75 4.89 -6.25 -5.30
N ASN A 76 5.09 -7.44 -5.87
CA ASN A 76 5.53 -8.58 -5.09
C ASN A 76 7.05 -8.53 -4.89
N ILE A 77 7.51 -8.72 -3.65
CA ILE A 77 8.91 -9.03 -3.37
C ILE A 77 9.16 -10.47 -3.82
N LEU A 78 10.20 -10.69 -4.65
CA LEU A 78 10.46 -11.96 -5.32
C LEU A 78 11.49 -12.82 -4.59
N ASP A 79 12.44 -12.18 -3.90
CA ASP A 79 13.60 -12.85 -3.31
C ASP A 79 14.19 -12.07 -2.14
N VAL A 80 15.15 -12.69 -1.47
CA VAL A 80 15.87 -12.09 -0.32
C VAL A 80 16.70 -10.88 -0.67
N ASP A 81 17.05 -10.71 -1.94
CA ASP A 81 17.73 -9.52 -2.45
C ASP A 81 16.78 -8.33 -2.62
N GLY A 82 15.48 -8.53 -2.37
CA GLY A 82 14.45 -7.50 -2.45
C GLY A 82 14.10 -7.10 -3.88
N ASN A 83 14.29 -7.97 -4.86
CA ASN A 83 13.82 -7.74 -6.22
C ASN A 83 12.29 -7.76 -6.24
N ILE A 84 11.69 -6.94 -7.10
CA ILE A 84 10.23 -6.89 -7.30
C ILE A 84 9.86 -7.25 -8.72
N ASP A 85 8.60 -7.57 -8.94
CA ASP A 85 8.07 -8.09 -10.21
C ASP A 85 7.67 -7.01 -11.22
N ILE A 86 7.91 -5.73 -10.93
CA ILE A 86 7.65 -4.61 -11.87
C ILE A 86 8.94 -4.16 -12.53
N PRO A 87 9.08 -4.31 -13.87
CA PRO A 87 10.26 -3.87 -14.59
C PRO A 87 10.32 -2.34 -14.70
N ASN A 88 11.55 -1.79 -14.79
CA ASN A 88 11.81 -0.34 -14.81
C ASN A 88 11.01 0.42 -15.88
N ASN A 89 10.79 -0.17 -17.06
CA ASN A 89 10.03 0.47 -18.15
C ASN A 89 8.53 0.65 -17.83
N ALA A 90 7.95 -0.19 -16.96
CA ALA A 90 6.59 -0.01 -16.45
C ALA A 90 6.57 0.90 -15.21
N MET A 91 7.51 0.70 -14.29
CA MET A 91 7.64 1.44 -13.04
C MET A 91 7.70 2.97 -13.25
N LYS A 92 8.38 3.46 -14.29
CA LYS A 92 8.49 4.90 -14.58
C LYS A 92 7.15 5.61 -14.74
N ASN A 93 6.09 4.89 -15.14
CA ASN A 93 4.73 5.41 -15.35
C ASN A 93 3.85 5.35 -14.10
N LEU A 94 4.37 4.82 -12.98
CA LEU A 94 3.68 4.77 -11.72
C LEU A 94 3.99 6.01 -10.87
N ASP A 95 3.04 6.41 -10.04
CA ASP A 95 3.22 7.45 -9.04
C ASP A 95 3.85 6.89 -7.76
N TYR A 96 3.48 5.65 -7.40
CA TYR A 96 3.93 4.97 -6.19
C TYR A 96 3.90 3.45 -6.37
N MET A 97 4.55 2.74 -5.45
CA MET A 97 4.44 1.29 -5.29
C MET A 97 4.23 0.92 -3.82
N ILE A 98 3.50 -0.15 -3.62
CA ILE A 98 3.42 -0.90 -2.36
C ILE A 98 4.32 -2.13 -2.54
N ALA A 99 5.22 -2.42 -1.62
CA ALA A 99 5.93 -3.68 -1.62
C ALA A 99 5.32 -4.63 -0.60
N SER A 100 4.98 -5.83 -1.04
CA SER A 100 4.27 -6.82 -0.24
C SER A 100 4.85 -8.22 -0.40
N PHE A 101 4.67 -9.04 0.63
CA PHE A 101 4.86 -10.49 0.54
C PHE A 101 3.52 -11.18 0.27
N HIS A 102 3.54 -12.10 -0.69
CA HIS A 102 2.42 -12.99 -0.97
C HIS A 102 2.94 -14.44 -1.09
N GLU A 103 2.32 -15.37 -0.37
CA GLU A 103 2.76 -16.77 -0.30
C GLU A 103 2.88 -17.45 -1.68
N PRO A 104 2.02 -17.17 -2.68
CA PRO A 104 2.18 -17.74 -4.03
C PRO A 104 3.44 -17.28 -4.76
N VAL A 105 4.10 -16.19 -4.30
CA VAL A 105 5.23 -15.55 -4.98
C VAL A 105 6.53 -15.68 -4.19
N PHE A 106 6.46 -15.45 -2.88
CA PHE A 106 7.61 -15.52 -1.98
C PHE A 106 7.28 -16.46 -0.83
N GLU A 107 7.91 -17.64 -0.83
CA GLU A 107 7.78 -18.59 0.26
C GLU A 107 8.38 -18.00 1.55
N PRO A 108 7.67 -18.09 2.70
CA PRO A 108 8.20 -17.65 3.98
C PRO A 108 9.55 -18.27 4.31
N LYS A 109 10.49 -17.44 4.78
CA LYS A 109 11.86 -17.82 5.13
C LYS A 109 12.16 -17.51 6.59
N SER A 110 13.43 -17.53 6.98
CA SER A 110 13.85 -17.10 8.31
C SER A 110 13.55 -15.61 8.54
N LEU A 111 13.43 -15.21 9.81
CA LEU A 111 13.24 -13.81 10.23
C LEU A 111 14.27 -12.87 9.57
N GLU A 112 15.53 -13.29 9.52
CA GLU A 112 16.62 -12.52 8.94
C GLU A 112 16.44 -12.35 7.43
N GLU A 113 16.16 -13.43 6.69
CA GLU A 113 15.98 -13.41 5.24
C GLU A 113 14.73 -12.58 4.84
N ASN A 114 13.61 -12.77 5.53
CA ASN A 114 12.39 -11.99 5.28
C ASN A 114 12.63 -10.49 5.54
N THR A 115 13.32 -10.17 6.66
CA THR A 115 13.65 -8.79 7.00
C THR A 115 14.56 -8.17 5.95
N ASN A 116 15.63 -8.88 5.54
CA ASN A 116 16.58 -8.41 4.53
C ASN A 116 15.90 -8.16 3.18
N ALA A 117 14.96 -9.01 2.76
CA ALA A 117 14.21 -8.81 1.52
C ALA A 117 13.48 -7.45 1.51
N ILE A 118 12.82 -7.07 2.62
CA ILE A 118 12.15 -5.76 2.74
C ILE A 118 13.19 -4.62 2.74
N LEU A 119 14.27 -4.74 3.53
CA LEU A 119 15.29 -3.70 3.62
C LEU A 119 15.97 -3.46 2.27
N ASN A 120 16.26 -4.54 1.53
CA ASN A 120 16.83 -4.44 0.20
C ASN A 120 15.88 -3.78 -0.79
N ALA A 121 14.59 -4.08 -0.75
CA ALA A 121 13.57 -3.41 -1.57
C ALA A 121 13.50 -1.90 -1.26
N ILE A 122 13.54 -1.50 0.02
CA ILE A 122 13.59 -0.08 0.44
C ILE A 122 14.75 0.66 -0.26
N TYR A 123 15.93 0.06 -0.33
CA TYR A 123 17.11 0.71 -0.90
C TYR A 123 17.15 0.70 -2.44
N LYS A 124 16.50 -0.29 -3.07
CA LYS A 124 16.54 -0.46 -4.53
C LYS A 124 15.57 0.43 -5.29
N TYR A 125 14.41 0.71 -4.69
CA TYR A 125 13.29 1.30 -5.45
C TYR A 125 12.85 2.64 -4.88
N ASP A 126 13.19 3.71 -5.57
CA ASP A 126 12.83 5.07 -5.20
C ASP A 126 11.30 5.32 -5.21
N LYS A 127 10.55 4.59 -6.06
CA LYS A 127 9.08 4.64 -6.13
C LYS A 127 8.36 3.83 -5.08
N LEU A 128 9.08 3.12 -4.21
CA LEU A 128 8.49 2.45 -3.06
C LEU A 128 8.06 3.49 -2.03
N GLU A 129 6.75 3.61 -1.85
CA GLU A 129 6.14 4.58 -0.94
C GLU A 129 5.46 3.93 0.27
N ILE A 130 5.09 2.64 0.16
CA ILE A 130 4.32 1.93 1.17
C ILE A 130 4.89 0.52 1.36
N LEU A 131 5.07 0.10 2.60
CA LEU A 131 5.27 -1.32 2.94
C LEU A 131 3.93 -1.93 3.31
N GLY A 132 3.49 -2.89 2.50
CA GLY A 132 2.16 -3.51 2.59
C GLY A 132 2.09 -4.57 3.67
N HIS A 133 0.95 -4.64 4.35
CA HIS A 133 0.48 -5.64 5.32
C HIS A 133 1.57 -6.42 6.08
N LEU A 134 2.55 -5.71 6.65
CA LEU A 134 3.67 -6.29 7.42
C LEU A 134 3.23 -7.18 8.59
N GLY A 135 1.97 -7.04 9.02
CA GLY A 135 1.42 -7.84 10.12
C GLY A 135 1.12 -9.30 9.77
N ASN A 136 1.29 -9.74 8.51
CA ASN A 136 1.03 -11.12 8.11
C ASN A 136 1.90 -12.10 8.94
N PRO A 137 1.28 -12.98 9.78
CA PRO A 137 2.02 -13.84 10.70
C PRO A 137 2.83 -14.95 10.00
N ASN A 138 2.57 -15.20 8.71
CA ASN A 138 3.31 -16.18 7.93
C ASN A 138 4.76 -15.75 7.66
N TYR A 139 5.05 -14.44 7.79
CA TYR A 139 6.39 -13.89 7.63
C TYR A 139 6.89 -13.33 8.96
N GLU A 140 7.81 -14.02 9.61
CA GLU A 140 8.49 -13.45 10.77
C GLU A 140 9.40 -12.30 10.33
N LEU A 141 9.30 -11.13 11.02
CA LEU A 141 10.00 -9.91 10.66
C LEU A 141 10.56 -9.19 11.89
N ASP A 142 11.75 -8.61 11.74
CA ASP A 142 12.23 -7.62 12.69
C ASP A 142 11.57 -6.26 12.41
N TYR A 143 10.42 -6.06 13.02
CA TYR A 143 9.62 -4.84 12.83
C TYR A 143 10.34 -3.57 13.29
N ASP A 144 11.20 -3.63 14.32
CA ASP A 144 11.88 -2.43 14.85
C ASP A 144 12.86 -1.87 13.81
N ILE A 145 13.64 -2.75 13.18
CA ILE A 145 14.57 -2.37 12.10
C ILE A 145 13.80 -1.85 10.89
N ILE A 146 12.77 -2.57 10.43
CA ILE A 146 11.97 -2.18 9.26
C ILE A 146 11.34 -0.80 9.45
N VAL A 147 10.69 -0.56 10.59
CA VAL A 147 10.00 0.70 10.89
C VAL A 147 11.00 1.88 10.94
N LYS A 148 12.19 1.68 11.52
CA LYS A 148 13.26 2.69 11.51
C LYS A 148 13.73 3.00 10.08
N LYS A 149 13.97 1.95 9.28
CA LYS A 149 14.42 2.13 7.89
C LYS A 149 13.37 2.77 7.01
N ALA A 150 12.10 2.44 7.20
CA ALA A 150 10.99 3.11 6.53
C ALA A 150 10.97 4.62 6.84
N LYS A 151 11.18 5.02 8.12
CA LYS A 151 11.30 6.42 8.51
C LYS A 151 12.47 7.11 7.82
N GLU A 152 13.67 6.51 7.87
CA GLU A 152 14.89 7.08 7.28
C GLU A 152 14.72 7.33 5.77
N ASN A 153 13.96 6.49 5.06
CA ASN A 153 13.71 6.59 3.63
C ASN A 153 12.37 7.28 3.31
N ASN A 154 11.68 7.84 4.31
CA ASN A 154 10.40 8.53 4.16
C ASN A 154 9.34 7.66 3.48
N ILE A 155 9.30 6.37 3.81
CA ILE A 155 8.33 5.36 3.36
C ILE A 155 7.26 5.20 4.43
N MET A 156 6.01 5.06 4.02
CA MET A 156 4.87 4.85 4.91
C MET A 156 4.71 3.37 5.25
N ILE A 157 4.30 3.09 6.49
CA ILE A 157 3.88 1.75 6.90
C ILE A 157 2.36 1.64 6.78
N GLU A 158 1.92 0.60 6.12
CA GLU A 158 0.51 0.32 5.96
C GLU A 158 -0.14 -0.17 7.26
N ILE A 159 -1.30 0.39 7.58
CA ILE A 159 -2.25 -0.16 8.56
C ILE A 159 -3.43 -0.70 7.77
N ASN A 160 -3.31 -1.94 7.34
CA ASN A 160 -4.23 -2.61 6.44
C ASN A 160 -5.50 -3.07 7.15
N ASN A 161 -6.65 -2.53 6.74
CA ASN A 161 -7.94 -2.83 7.37
C ASN A 161 -8.42 -4.26 7.11
N SER A 162 -8.12 -4.81 5.93
CA SER A 162 -8.45 -6.20 5.58
C SER A 162 -7.73 -7.20 6.50
N SER A 163 -6.44 -6.97 6.78
CA SER A 163 -5.66 -7.77 7.72
C SER A 163 -6.22 -7.75 9.15
N LEU A 164 -6.82 -6.64 9.57
CA LEU A 164 -7.44 -6.48 10.90
C LEU A 164 -8.86 -7.07 10.96
N SER A 165 -9.49 -7.31 9.82
CA SER A 165 -10.87 -7.81 9.73
C SER A 165 -10.99 -9.33 9.78
N GLY A 166 -9.86 -10.07 9.77
CA GLY A 166 -9.82 -11.52 9.96
C GLY A 166 -10.23 -12.37 8.75
N GLY A 167 -10.38 -11.80 7.57
CA GLY A 167 -10.74 -12.52 6.35
C GLY A 167 -9.57 -13.27 5.73
N SER A 168 -8.47 -12.58 5.50
CA SER A 168 -7.17 -13.12 5.08
C SER A 168 -6.14 -12.89 6.18
N ARG A 169 -5.01 -13.60 6.15
CA ARG A 169 -3.89 -13.39 7.09
C ARG A 169 -4.35 -13.47 8.56
N ILE A 170 -5.02 -14.57 8.93
CA ILE A 170 -5.57 -14.80 10.28
C ILE A 170 -4.42 -14.66 11.32
N GLY A 171 -4.65 -13.88 12.39
CA GLY A 171 -3.65 -13.62 13.43
C GLY A 171 -2.86 -12.33 13.24
N SER A 172 -3.07 -11.60 12.15
CA SER A 172 -2.36 -10.34 11.86
C SER A 172 -2.55 -9.24 12.90
N ASN A 173 -3.66 -9.21 13.63
CA ASN A 173 -4.00 -8.13 14.56
C ASN A 173 -2.93 -7.88 15.63
N VAL A 174 -2.30 -8.94 16.17
CA VAL A 174 -1.23 -8.80 17.16
C VAL A 174 0.00 -8.12 16.56
N ASN A 175 0.40 -8.56 15.37
CA ASN A 175 1.54 -7.98 14.67
C ASN A 175 1.25 -6.56 14.16
N CYS A 176 0.04 -6.30 13.65
CA CYS A 176 -0.37 -4.95 13.23
C CYS A 176 -0.32 -3.95 14.39
N GLU A 177 -0.78 -4.35 15.60
CA GLU A 177 -0.68 -3.52 16.80
C GLU A 177 0.79 -3.26 17.18
N LYS A 178 1.64 -4.29 17.15
CA LYS A 178 3.09 -4.17 17.41
C LYS A 178 3.76 -3.21 16.42
N VAL A 179 3.48 -3.36 15.13
CA VAL A 179 4.01 -2.47 14.08
C VAL A 179 3.55 -1.03 14.30
N ALA A 180 2.25 -0.83 14.56
CA ALA A 180 1.69 0.51 14.79
C ALA A 180 2.31 1.19 16.04
N LEU A 181 2.53 0.46 17.13
CA LEU A 181 3.22 0.96 18.33
C LEU A 181 4.68 1.35 18.03
N LEU A 182 5.38 0.58 17.21
CA LEU A 182 6.74 0.92 16.76
C LEU A 182 6.74 2.17 15.88
N CYS A 183 5.75 2.31 14.97
CA CYS A 183 5.59 3.54 14.18
C CYS A 183 5.37 4.77 15.08
N LYS A 184 4.50 4.67 16.10
CA LYS A 184 4.31 5.71 17.11
C LYS A 184 5.62 6.04 17.83
N LYS A 185 6.33 5.02 18.32
CA LYS A 185 7.59 5.16 19.06
C LYS A 185 8.67 5.87 18.24
N HIS A 186 8.83 5.51 16.97
CA HIS A 186 9.88 6.05 16.12
C HIS A 186 9.45 7.30 15.34
N GLY A 187 8.17 7.66 15.33
CA GLY A 187 7.63 8.74 14.52
C GLY A 187 7.63 8.41 13.02
N THR A 188 7.38 7.16 12.67
CA THR A 188 7.26 6.69 11.29
C THR A 188 5.85 6.94 10.78
N LYS A 189 5.73 7.48 9.56
CA LYS A 189 4.42 7.74 8.94
C LYS A 189 3.66 6.45 8.70
N VAL A 190 2.34 6.49 8.92
CA VAL A 190 1.43 5.39 8.61
C VAL A 190 0.37 5.83 7.63
N ILE A 191 -0.13 4.88 6.84
CA ILE A 191 -1.26 5.07 5.94
C ILE A 191 -2.29 3.96 6.17
N LEU A 192 -3.55 4.35 6.38
CA LEU A 192 -4.67 3.42 6.44
C LEU A 192 -5.03 3.01 5.02
N THR A 193 -5.28 1.74 4.80
CA THR A 193 -5.71 1.21 3.52
C THR A 193 -6.82 0.21 3.70
N SER A 194 -7.65 0.07 2.68
CA SER A 194 -8.74 -0.91 2.72
C SER A 194 -8.34 -2.27 2.18
N ASP A 195 -7.38 -2.32 1.24
CA ASP A 195 -7.07 -3.52 0.46
C ASP A 195 -8.35 -4.06 -0.23
N ALA A 196 -9.10 -3.11 -0.83
CA ALA A 196 -10.44 -3.35 -1.33
C ALA A 196 -10.41 -4.15 -2.64
N HIS A 197 -11.05 -5.30 -2.65
CA HIS A 197 -11.29 -6.16 -3.82
C HIS A 197 -12.70 -5.99 -4.43
N ILE A 198 -13.48 -5.06 -3.87
CA ILE A 198 -14.77 -4.59 -4.38
C ILE A 198 -14.95 -3.13 -3.94
N ASN A 199 -15.55 -2.30 -4.79
CA ASN A 199 -15.69 -0.86 -4.53
C ASN A 199 -16.39 -0.52 -3.20
N LEU A 200 -17.33 -1.36 -2.74
CA LEU A 200 -18.05 -1.18 -1.47
C LEU A 200 -17.15 -1.16 -0.23
N LYS A 201 -15.88 -1.59 -0.37
CA LYS A 201 -14.89 -1.64 0.71
C LYS A 201 -13.85 -0.51 0.64
N ILE A 202 -13.83 0.29 -0.43
CA ILE A 202 -12.89 1.41 -0.56
C ILE A 202 -13.11 2.40 0.59
N CYS A 203 -12.03 2.81 1.25
CA CYS A 203 -12.01 3.64 2.46
C CYS A 203 -12.76 3.04 3.67
N ASP A 204 -13.03 1.73 3.70
CA ASP A 204 -13.44 1.08 4.94
C ASP A 204 -12.21 0.92 5.84
N PHE A 205 -11.99 1.89 6.72
CA PHE A 205 -10.86 1.94 7.67
C PHE A 205 -11.30 1.67 9.11
N SER A 206 -12.47 1.09 9.30
CA SER A 206 -13.09 0.96 10.63
C SER A 206 -12.18 0.31 11.66
N LYS A 207 -11.55 -0.83 11.33
CA LYS A 207 -10.64 -1.55 12.22
C LYS A 207 -9.28 -0.85 12.39
N SER A 208 -8.76 -0.27 11.32
CA SER A 208 -7.53 0.51 11.37
C SER A 208 -7.69 1.74 12.26
N ILE A 209 -8.80 2.45 12.17
CA ILE A 209 -9.12 3.60 13.03
C ILE A 209 -9.28 3.16 14.49
N GLU A 210 -9.98 2.03 14.75
CA GLU A 210 -10.12 1.46 16.08
C GLU A 210 -8.73 1.19 16.72
N LEU A 211 -7.83 0.55 15.97
CA LEU A 211 -6.46 0.28 16.42
C LEU A 211 -5.69 1.57 16.71
N LEU A 212 -5.67 2.53 15.76
CA LEU A 212 -4.92 3.77 15.93
C LEU A 212 -5.44 4.63 17.09
N ASN A 213 -6.75 4.64 17.32
CA ASN A 213 -7.35 5.31 18.47
C ASN A 213 -6.97 4.61 19.79
N LYS A 214 -7.02 3.28 19.84
CA LYS A 214 -6.62 2.48 21.01
C LYS A 214 -5.20 2.80 21.48
N ILE A 215 -4.28 2.96 20.53
CA ILE A 215 -2.87 3.25 20.84
C ILE A 215 -2.55 4.75 20.88
N GLU A 216 -3.56 5.63 20.72
CA GLU A 216 -3.39 7.08 20.69
C GLU A 216 -2.32 7.52 19.67
N MET A 217 -2.44 7.04 18.42
CA MET A 217 -1.50 7.39 17.34
C MET A 217 -1.53 8.89 17.06
N PRO A 218 -0.37 9.58 17.04
CA PRO A 218 -0.31 11.00 16.69
C PRO A 218 -0.88 11.25 15.28
N LYS A 219 -1.79 12.23 15.16
CA LYS A 219 -2.49 12.53 13.89
C LYS A 219 -1.55 12.97 12.78
N GLU A 220 -0.45 13.61 13.15
CA GLU A 220 0.59 14.04 12.22
C GLU A 220 1.29 12.87 11.51
N LEU A 221 1.26 11.67 12.08
CA LEU A 221 1.84 10.48 11.46
C LEU A 221 0.88 9.80 10.49
N ILE A 222 -0.43 10.09 10.52
CA ILE A 222 -1.44 9.48 9.65
C ILE A 222 -1.53 10.26 8.34
N MET A 223 -1.38 9.59 7.20
CA MET A 223 -1.16 10.23 5.90
C MET A 223 -2.41 10.30 5.00
N ASN A 224 -3.58 9.86 5.45
CA ASN A 224 -4.79 9.76 4.62
C ASN A 224 -5.54 11.07 4.33
N GLU A 225 -5.09 12.21 4.87
CA GLU A 225 -5.64 13.50 4.49
C GLU A 225 -5.12 13.91 3.10
N PRO A 226 -5.99 14.25 2.12
CA PRO A 226 -5.59 14.48 0.72
C PRO A 226 -4.42 15.45 0.54
N ASP A 227 -4.52 16.64 1.15
CA ASP A 227 -3.48 17.69 1.00
C ASP A 227 -2.13 17.23 1.57
N LYS A 228 -2.16 16.53 2.70
CA LYS A 228 -0.97 16.00 3.35
C LYS A 228 -0.31 14.90 2.52
N LEU A 229 -1.11 14.00 1.95
CA LEU A 229 -0.63 12.93 1.07
C LEU A 229 -0.03 13.51 -0.22
N ILE A 230 -0.71 14.45 -0.87
CA ILE A 230 -0.20 15.14 -2.05
C ILE A 230 1.12 15.86 -1.74
N ALA A 231 1.20 16.61 -0.64
CA ALA A 231 2.41 17.29 -0.24
C ALA A 231 3.58 16.32 -0.01
N HIS A 232 3.31 15.17 0.61
CA HIS A 232 4.31 14.10 0.79
C HIS A 232 4.83 13.58 -0.54
N LEU A 233 3.94 13.20 -1.46
CA LEU A 233 4.33 12.65 -2.77
C LEU A 233 5.05 13.71 -3.64
N LYS A 234 4.61 14.97 -3.61
CA LYS A 234 5.30 16.07 -4.29
C LYS A 234 6.71 16.31 -3.74
N SER A 235 6.91 16.19 -2.43
CA SER A 235 8.24 16.33 -1.81
C SER A 235 9.25 15.27 -2.29
N LYS A 236 8.76 14.14 -2.82
CA LYS A 236 9.55 13.06 -3.41
C LYS A 236 9.61 13.14 -4.95
N GLY A 237 9.21 14.27 -5.54
CA GLY A 237 9.23 14.48 -6.99
C GLY A 237 8.12 13.76 -7.76
N ARG A 238 7.04 13.31 -7.08
CA ARG A 238 5.87 12.71 -7.71
C ARG A 238 4.83 13.78 -8.05
N LEU A 239 3.79 13.41 -8.82
CA LEU A 239 2.61 14.24 -9.10
C LEU A 239 2.94 15.63 -9.65
N GLN A 240 3.89 15.71 -10.60
CA GLN A 240 4.28 16.98 -11.24
C GLN A 240 3.17 17.55 -12.14
N ASP A 241 2.14 16.75 -12.43
CA ASP A 241 0.98 17.06 -13.25
C ASP A 241 -0.26 17.50 -12.42
N LEU A 242 -0.10 17.71 -11.10
CA LEU A 242 -1.12 18.22 -10.17
C LEU A 242 -0.85 19.65 -9.72
#